data_ef139251f0a552d87c8deb492982ba87
#
_entry.id   ef139251f0a552d87c8deb492982ba87
#
_cell.length_a   1.000
_cell.length_b   1.000
_cell.length_c   1.000
_cell.angle_alpha   90.00
_cell.angle_beta   90.00
_cell.angle_gamma   90.00
#
_symmetry.space_group_name_H-M   'P 1'
#
loop_
_entity.id
_entity.type
_entity.pdbx_description
1 polymer ?
#
loop_
_entity_poly.entity_id
_entity_poly.type
_entity_poly.pdbx_seq_one_letter_code
_entity_poly.pdbx_strand_id
1 'polypeptide(L)'
;GIMPRDGTVADIKWIESDPCFVFHPMNAFEEDGKIIADMMQFEEAPMFPHLDGSAPDLKKGEAKLNRWEIDLNSNSGSIKKNYLDDSIGEFPRLDERKSMSKYRYGYYASNNGESPKGVSFNSITSYDFETDKKDSFTLSEFDAVGEPIFVPKSLSANEGEGYLLSLAFLGQENRSDLMIFDAENISSGPIAKAKLPHRVPYGFHGNWRQG
;
A
#
# COMPACT_ATOMS: atom_id res chain seq x y z
N GLY A 1 -17.49 -3.14 -10.93
CA GLY A 1 -18.81 -2.57 -10.65
C GLY A 1 -18.73 -1.31 -9.82
N ILE A 2 -19.40 -0.24 -10.22
CA ILE A 2 -19.45 1.03 -9.49
C ILE A 2 -20.90 1.34 -9.19
N MET A 3 -21.18 1.65 -7.93
CA MET A 3 -22.52 1.92 -7.44
C MET A 3 -22.51 3.17 -6.55
N PRO A 4 -23.49 4.07 -6.65
CA PRO A 4 -23.67 5.13 -5.66
C PRO A 4 -23.82 4.53 -4.25
N ARG A 5 -23.35 5.25 -3.22
CA ARG A 5 -23.39 4.75 -1.84
C ARG A 5 -24.81 4.44 -1.34
N ASP A 6 -25.78 5.21 -1.79
CA ASP A 6 -27.21 5.06 -1.53
C ASP A 6 -27.98 4.37 -2.66
N GLY A 7 -27.22 3.81 -3.63
CA GLY A 7 -27.77 3.09 -4.78
C GLY A 7 -28.20 1.66 -4.45
N THR A 8 -28.83 1.04 -5.44
CA THR A 8 -29.28 -0.35 -5.44
C THR A 8 -28.51 -1.15 -6.48
N VAL A 9 -28.69 -2.45 -6.51
CA VAL A 9 -28.09 -3.33 -7.54
C VAL A 9 -28.39 -2.86 -8.97
N ALA A 10 -29.54 -2.22 -9.19
CA ALA A 10 -29.94 -1.69 -10.51
C ALA A 10 -29.10 -0.47 -10.94
N ASP A 11 -28.43 0.19 -9.99
CA ASP A 11 -27.63 1.39 -10.24
C ASP A 11 -26.17 1.06 -10.50
N ILE A 12 -25.77 -0.22 -10.48
CA ILE A 12 -24.40 -0.63 -10.73
C ILE A 12 -24.03 -0.39 -12.20
N LYS A 13 -23.00 0.41 -12.42
CA LYS A 13 -22.30 0.50 -13.70
C LYS A 13 -21.21 -0.55 -13.74
N TRP A 14 -21.30 -1.49 -14.67
CA TRP A 14 -20.27 -2.49 -14.91
C TRP A 14 -19.30 -1.99 -15.97
N ILE A 15 -18.01 -2.03 -15.68
CA ILE A 15 -16.95 -1.62 -16.59
C ILE A 15 -16.00 -2.80 -16.75
N GLU A 16 -15.82 -3.22 -18.00
CA GLU A 16 -14.90 -4.31 -18.33
C GLU A 16 -13.46 -3.81 -18.36
N SER A 17 -12.55 -4.65 -17.92
CA SER A 17 -11.12 -4.39 -17.88
C SER A 17 -10.34 -5.69 -18.00
N ASP A 18 -9.06 -5.59 -18.41
CA ASP A 18 -8.17 -6.74 -18.37
C ASP A 18 -8.11 -7.34 -16.95
N PRO A 19 -8.04 -8.68 -16.85
CA PRO A 19 -7.93 -9.36 -15.57
C PRO A 19 -6.72 -8.85 -14.77
N CYS A 20 -6.91 -8.69 -13.47
CA CYS A 20 -5.84 -8.39 -12.53
C CYS A 20 -6.28 -8.84 -11.14
N PHE A 21 -5.37 -8.78 -10.19
CA PHE A 21 -5.67 -9.11 -8.81
C PHE A 21 -5.24 -7.96 -7.87
N VAL A 22 -6.02 -7.72 -6.83
CA VAL A 22 -5.76 -6.69 -5.81
C VAL A 22 -6.09 -7.27 -4.45
N PHE A 23 -5.12 -7.32 -3.54
CA PHE A 23 -5.40 -7.59 -2.13
C PHE A 23 -5.87 -6.32 -1.43
N HIS A 24 -5.14 -5.22 -1.64
CA HIS A 24 -5.34 -3.99 -0.87
C HIS A 24 -5.41 -2.75 -1.75
N PRO A 25 -6.55 -2.03 -1.74
CA PRO A 25 -6.61 -0.66 -2.20
C PRO A 25 -5.94 0.28 -1.18
N MET A 26 -5.30 1.35 -1.65
CA MET A 26 -4.77 2.42 -0.82
C MET A 26 -5.85 3.44 -0.50
N ASN A 27 -6.52 3.97 -1.53
CA ASN A 27 -7.63 4.91 -1.41
C ASN A 27 -8.45 4.94 -2.69
N ALA A 28 -9.67 5.47 -2.59
CA ALA A 28 -10.46 5.84 -3.76
C ALA A 28 -11.28 7.11 -3.45
N PHE A 29 -11.39 8.01 -4.42
CA PHE A 29 -12.12 9.25 -4.30
C PHE A 29 -12.69 9.73 -5.65
N GLU A 30 -13.63 10.64 -5.60
CA GLU A 30 -14.19 11.26 -6.80
C GLU A 30 -13.52 12.61 -7.07
N GLU A 31 -13.15 12.86 -8.32
CA GLU A 31 -12.60 14.12 -8.80
C GLU A 31 -13.01 14.34 -10.27
N ASP A 32 -13.59 15.50 -10.57
CA ASP A 32 -13.96 15.93 -11.93
C ASP A 32 -14.81 14.90 -12.72
N GLY A 33 -15.74 14.25 -12.05
CA GLY A 33 -16.61 13.24 -12.65
C GLY A 33 -15.94 11.89 -12.95
N LYS A 34 -14.78 11.66 -12.34
CA LYS A 34 -14.06 10.39 -12.37
C LYS A 34 -13.94 9.82 -10.97
N ILE A 35 -13.81 8.51 -10.89
CA ILE A 35 -13.27 7.84 -9.70
C ILE A 35 -11.76 7.64 -9.92
N ILE A 36 -10.99 8.10 -8.97
CA ILE A 36 -9.56 7.83 -8.85
C ILE A 36 -9.40 6.76 -7.79
N ALA A 37 -8.78 5.65 -8.12
CA ALA A 37 -8.54 4.56 -7.17
C ALA A 37 -7.08 4.11 -7.24
N ASP A 38 -6.40 4.17 -6.10
CA ASP A 38 -5.01 3.76 -5.95
C ASP A 38 -4.94 2.43 -5.21
N MET A 39 -4.14 1.50 -5.73
CA MET A 39 -4.08 0.14 -5.22
C MET A 39 -2.77 -0.55 -5.53
N MET A 40 -2.45 -1.59 -4.76
CA MET A 40 -1.39 -2.53 -5.09
C MET A 40 -1.96 -3.59 -6.04
N GLN A 41 -1.64 -3.44 -7.33
CA GLN A 41 -2.14 -4.31 -8.39
C GLN A 41 -1.12 -5.37 -8.76
N PHE A 42 -1.59 -6.60 -8.82
CA PHE A 42 -0.91 -7.76 -9.40
C PHE A 42 -1.48 -8.01 -10.81
N GLU A 43 -0.66 -8.50 -11.71
CA GLU A 43 -1.16 -9.01 -13.00
C GLU A 43 -1.87 -10.35 -12.81
N GLU A 44 -1.47 -11.14 -11.81
CA GLU A 44 -1.99 -12.47 -11.50
C GLU A 44 -2.03 -12.71 -9.99
N ALA A 45 -2.99 -13.50 -9.51
CA ALA A 45 -3.12 -13.83 -8.09
C ALA A 45 -1.93 -14.69 -7.60
N PRO A 46 -1.06 -14.19 -6.72
CA PRO A 46 0.24 -14.82 -6.44
C PRO A 46 0.15 -16.11 -5.60
N MET A 47 -0.95 -16.33 -4.89
CA MET A 47 -1.07 -17.42 -3.92
C MET A 47 -2.01 -18.54 -4.37
N PHE A 48 -2.60 -18.42 -5.56
CA PHE A 48 -3.59 -19.37 -6.03
C PHE A 48 -3.08 -20.08 -7.30
N PRO A 49 -3.14 -21.43 -7.36
CA PRO A 49 -2.78 -22.14 -8.57
C PRO A 49 -3.80 -21.85 -9.69
N HIS A 50 -3.36 -21.99 -10.94
CA HIS A 50 -4.25 -21.94 -12.08
C HIS A 50 -5.23 -23.12 -12.08
N LEU A 51 -6.27 -23.07 -12.91
CA LEU A 51 -7.29 -24.13 -13.00
C LEU A 51 -6.73 -25.49 -13.41
N ASP A 52 -5.61 -25.53 -14.11
CA ASP A 52 -4.90 -26.73 -14.52
C ASP A 52 -3.92 -27.25 -13.44
N GLY A 53 -3.85 -26.56 -12.28
CA GLY A 53 -2.97 -26.92 -11.17
C GLY A 53 -1.54 -26.38 -11.30
N SER A 54 -1.21 -25.64 -12.36
CA SER A 54 0.11 -25.00 -12.48
C SER A 54 0.27 -23.86 -11.47
N ALA A 55 1.52 -23.59 -11.10
CA ALA A 55 1.84 -22.48 -10.19
C ALA A 55 1.67 -21.12 -10.89
N PRO A 56 1.31 -20.04 -10.15
CA PRO A 56 1.28 -18.70 -10.69
C PRO A 56 2.66 -18.23 -11.16
N ASP A 57 2.68 -17.34 -12.13
CA ASP A 57 3.90 -16.69 -12.59
C ASP A 57 4.43 -15.76 -11.49
N LEU A 58 5.67 -15.98 -11.04
CA LEU A 58 6.28 -15.19 -9.96
C LEU A 58 6.38 -13.70 -10.28
N LYS A 59 6.63 -13.34 -11.54
CA LYS A 59 6.73 -11.93 -11.96
C LYS A 59 5.38 -11.24 -12.03
N LYS A 60 4.36 -11.96 -12.49
CA LYS A 60 2.97 -11.46 -12.50
C LYS A 60 2.38 -11.41 -11.10
N GLY A 61 2.93 -12.17 -10.18
CA GLY A 61 2.61 -12.17 -8.76
C GLY A 61 3.29 -11.05 -7.96
N GLU A 62 3.89 -10.06 -8.61
CA GLU A 62 4.50 -8.88 -7.99
C GLU A 62 3.53 -7.70 -8.04
N ALA A 63 3.10 -7.21 -6.86
CA ALA A 63 2.23 -6.03 -6.80
C ALA A 63 3.01 -4.74 -6.99
N LYS A 64 2.39 -3.81 -7.70
CA LYS A 64 2.92 -2.45 -7.90
C LYS A 64 1.85 -1.41 -7.67
N LEU A 65 2.26 -0.22 -7.22
CA LEU A 65 1.34 0.89 -7.05
C LEU A 65 0.77 1.33 -8.40
N ASN A 66 -0.55 1.28 -8.51
CA ASN A 66 -1.29 1.58 -9.72
C ASN A 66 -2.44 2.54 -9.41
N ARG A 67 -2.63 3.55 -10.26
CA ARG A 67 -3.78 4.46 -10.24
C ARG A 67 -4.74 4.10 -11.36
N TRP A 68 -5.98 3.84 -11.00
CA TRP A 68 -7.09 3.68 -11.92
C TRP A 68 -7.89 4.97 -12.01
N GLU A 69 -8.04 5.49 -13.21
CA GLU A 69 -8.95 6.59 -13.51
C GLU A 69 -10.17 6.01 -14.24
N ILE A 70 -11.32 6.14 -13.61
CA ILE A 70 -12.58 5.58 -14.12
C ILE A 70 -13.51 6.73 -14.45
N ASP A 71 -13.81 6.93 -15.75
CA ASP A 71 -14.69 7.99 -16.21
C ASP A 71 -16.17 7.57 -16.05
N LEU A 72 -16.87 8.26 -15.16
CA LEU A 72 -18.29 8.02 -14.89
C LEU A 72 -19.23 8.60 -15.96
N ASN A 73 -18.74 9.55 -16.76
CA ASN A 73 -19.53 10.22 -17.80
C ASN A 73 -19.50 9.46 -19.14
N SER A 74 -18.58 8.53 -19.31
CA SER A 74 -18.50 7.68 -20.49
C SER A 74 -19.60 6.63 -20.48
N ASN A 75 -20.36 6.54 -21.59
CA ASN A 75 -21.42 5.54 -21.73
C ASN A 75 -20.90 4.10 -21.76
N SER A 76 -19.67 3.89 -22.23
CA SER A 76 -19.02 2.58 -22.29
C SER A 76 -18.20 2.25 -21.05
N GLY A 77 -17.95 3.26 -20.19
CA GLY A 77 -16.99 3.17 -19.10
C GLY A 77 -15.58 2.81 -19.62
N SER A 78 -14.58 3.49 -19.16
CA SER A 78 -13.20 3.12 -19.46
C SER A 78 -12.37 3.24 -18.19
N ILE A 79 -11.46 2.30 -17.99
CA ILE A 79 -10.48 2.35 -16.92
C ILE A 79 -9.13 2.62 -17.56
N LYS A 80 -8.54 3.75 -17.21
CA LYS A 80 -7.14 4.02 -17.51
C LYS A 80 -6.32 3.59 -16.30
N LYS A 81 -5.41 2.66 -16.51
CA LYS A 81 -4.51 2.13 -15.47
C LYS A 81 -3.12 2.71 -15.68
N ASN A 82 -2.57 3.34 -14.65
CA ASN A 82 -1.24 3.94 -14.69
C ASN A 82 -0.41 3.34 -13.56
N TYR A 83 0.66 2.64 -13.90
CA TYR A 83 1.68 2.26 -12.93
C TYR A 83 2.42 3.53 -12.48
N LEU A 84 2.49 3.74 -11.17
CA LEU A 84 3.08 4.93 -10.58
C LEU A 84 4.49 4.67 -10.03
N ASP A 85 4.74 3.45 -9.57
CA ASP A 85 6.03 3.04 -9.04
C ASP A 85 6.38 1.63 -9.50
N ASP A 86 7.66 1.41 -9.81
CA ASP A 86 8.19 0.11 -10.23
C ASP A 86 8.57 -0.79 -9.05
N SER A 87 8.59 -0.25 -7.83
CA SER A 87 8.88 -1.05 -6.64
C SER A 87 7.79 -2.08 -6.41
N ILE A 88 8.20 -3.29 -6.08
CA ILE A 88 7.27 -4.31 -5.59
C ILE A 88 6.83 -3.89 -4.20
N GLY A 89 5.53 -3.82 -3.96
CA GLY A 89 5.01 -3.35 -2.69
C GLY A 89 3.64 -3.92 -2.35
N GLU A 90 3.29 -3.84 -1.07
CA GLU A 90 2.00 -4.24 -0.52
C GLU A 90 1.72 -3.51 0.80
N PHE A 91 0.56 -3.78 1.39
CA PHE A 91 0.10 -3.12 2.61
C PHE A 91 0.05 -1.59 2.48
N PRO A 92 -0.68 -1.08 1.47
CA PRO A 92 -0.78 0.35 1.25
C PRO A 92 -1.62 1.01 2.34
N ARG A 93 -1.14 2.15 2.82
CA ARG A 93 -1.79 2.99 3.84
C ARG A 93 -1.70 4.46 3.46
N LEU A 94 -2.48 5.25 4.14
CA LEU A 94 -2.51 6.71 3.99
C LEU A 94 -2.78 7.35 5.36
N ASP A 95 -2.84 8.67 5.40
CA ASP A 95 -3.45 9.37 6.52
C ASP A 95 -4.96 9.10 6.53
N GLU A 96 -5.44 8.30 7.48
CA GLU A 96 -6.84 7.85 7.55
C GLU A 96 -7.86 9.02 7.59
N ARG A 97 -7.42 10.23 7.97
CA ARG A 97 -8.24 11.45 7.93
C ARG A 97 -8.59 11.86 6.49
N LYS A 98 -7.85 11.32 5.50
CA LYS A 98 -8.02 11.55 4.06
C LYS A 98 -8.73 10.41 3.34
N SER A 99 -9.17 9.39 4.04
CA SER A 99 -9.91 8.29 3.44
C SER A 99 -11.10 8.79 2.63
N MET A 100 -11.27 8.28 1.41
CA MET A 100 -12.31 8.65 0.44
C MET A 100 -12.29 10.11 -0.01
N SER A 101 -11.18 10.82 0.17
CA SER A 101 -10.97 12.17 -0.35
C SER A 101 -9.62 12.28 -1.06
N LYS A 102 -9.44 13.36 -1.83
CA LYS A 102 -8.14 13.65 -2.44
C LYS A 102 -7.07 13.73 -1.36
N TYR A 103 -5.93 13.12 -1.63
CA TYR A 103 -4.81 13.00 -0.71
C TYR A 103 -3.48 13.14 -1.46
N ARG A 104 -2.42 13.36 -0.72
CA ARG A 104 -1.09 13.55 -1.29
C ARG A 104 -0.13 12.41 -1.00
N TYR A 105 -0.17 11.82 0.19
CA TYR A 105 0.83 10.83 0.59
C TYR A 105 0.24 9.44 0.77
N GLY A 106 0.84 8.47 0.08
CA GLY A 106 0.60 7.04 0.31
C GLY A 106 1.83 6.39 0.91
N TYR A 107 1.63 5.37 1.74
CA TYR A 107 2.69 4.62 2.42
C TYR A 107 2.49 3.14 2.17
N TYR A 108 3.57 2.39 1.99
CA TYR A 108 3.49 0.95 1.77
C TYR A 108 4.79 0.24 2.15
N ALA A 109 4.68 -1.05 2.47
CA ALA A 109 5.83 -1.92 2.57
C ALA A 109 6.31 -2.29 1.17
N SER A 110 7.60 -2.21 0.90
CA SER A 110 8.16 -2.41 -0.43
C SER A 110 9.43 -3.27 -0.39
N ASN A 111 9.85 -3.64 -1.58
CA ASN A 111 11.09 -4.33 -1.83
C ASN A 111 11.95 -3.52 -2.81
N ASN A 112 13.01 -2.92 -2.30
CA ASN A 112 13.94 -2.08 -3.07
C ASN A 112 15.31 -2.74 -3.25
N GLY A 113 15.36 -4.04 -3.37
CA GLY A 113 16.62 -4.74 -3.50
C GLY A 113 16.47 -6.25 -3.52
N GLU A 114 17.56 -6.96 -3.30
CA GLU A 114 17.55 -8.40 -3.14
C GLU A 114 16.87 -8.76 -1.82
N SER A 115 15.61 -9.12 -1.88
CA SER A 115 14.91 -9.67 -0.73
C SER A 115 15.40 -11.05 -0.37
N PRO A 116 15.34 -11.44 0.92
CA PRO A 116 15.46 -12.83 1.28
C PRO A 116 14.48 -13.66 0.45
N LYS A 117 14.84 -14.88 0.12
CA LYS A 117 13.98 -15.79 -0.64
C LYS A 117 12.65 -15.98 0.10
N GLY A 118 11.59 -15.31 -0.37
CA GLY A 118 10.25 -15.35 0.22
C GLY A 118 9.45 -14.08 -0.02
N VAL A 119 8.27 -14.01 0.52
CA VAL A 119 7.28 -12.92 0.37
C VAL A 119 7.53 -11.83 1.42
N SER A 120 8.76 -11.33 1.53
CA SER A 120 9.10 -10.34 2.55
C SER A 120 9.42 -9.01 1.94
N PHE A 121 8.84 -7.96 2.50
CA PHE A 121 9.21 -6.59 2.22
C PHE A 121 10.25 -6.14 3.24
N ASN A 122 11.31 -5.50 2.80
CA ASN A 122 12.37 -5.01 3.67
C ASN A 122 12.49 -3.48 3.67
N SER A 123 11.58 -2.80 3.02
CA SER A 123 11.58 -1.34 2.90
C SER A 123 10.24 -0.76 3.26
N ILE A 124 10.26 0.46 3.80
CA ILE A 124 9.08 1.32 3.94
C ILE A 124 9.22 2.45 2.95
N THR A 125 8.19 2.69 2.16
CA THR A 125 8.15 3.71 1.12
C THR A 125 6.97 4.64 1.32
N SER A 126 7.19 5.93 1.15
CA SER A 126 6.17 6.93 0.87
C SER A 126 6.17 7.32 -0.59
N TYR A 127 4.99 7.61 -1.12
CA TYR A 127 4.80 8.15 -2.45
C TYR A 127 4.04 9.48 -2.36
N ASP A 128 4.59 10.53 -2.94
CA ASP A 128 3.97 11.86 -3.03
C ASP A 128 3.26 11.98 -4.38
N PHE A 129 1.94 11.90 -4.38
CA PHE A 129 1.10 11.97 -5.58
C PHE A 129 1.06 13.34 -6.26
N GLU A 130 1.56 14.41 -5.62
CA GLU A 130 1.66 15.73 -6.25
C GLU A 130 2.96 15.92 -7.03
N THR A 131 4.03 15.28 -6.57
CA THR A 131 5.37 15.46 -7.16
C THR A 131 5.89 14.24 -7.88
N ASP A 132 5.16 13.12 -7.84
CA ASP A 132 5.55 11.80 -8.36
C ASP A 132 6.92 11.34 -7.82
N LYS A 133 7.17 11.61 -6.53
CA LYS A 133 8.41 11.24 -5.86
C LYS A 133 8.17 10.23 -4.76
N LYS A 134 9.15 9.37 -4.58
CA LYS A 134 9.19 8.44 -3.44
C LYS A 134 10.35 8.75 -2.50
N ASP A 135 10.13 8.47 -1.23
CA ASP A 135 11.14 8.43 -0.18
C ASP A 135 11.07 7.07 0.50
N SER A 136 12.21 6.43 0.71
CA SER A 136 12.25 5.05 1.18
C SER A 136 13.38 4.80 2.16
N PHE A 137 13.14 3.92 3.12
CA PHE A 137 14.15 3.36 4.00
C PHE A 137 14.18 1.84 3.86
N THR A 138 15.36 1.30 3.58
CA THR A 138 15.56 -0.14 3.37
C THR A 138 16.37 -0.75 4.50
N LEU A 139 15.87 -1.82 5.08
CA LEU A 139 16.56 -2.68 6.04
C LEU A 139 17.49 -3.67 5.31
N SER A 140 18.21 -4.51 6.06
CA SER A 140 19.05 -5.53 5.43
C SER A 140 18.25 -6.58 4.67
N GLU A 141 18.90 -7.35 3.82
CA GLU A 141 18.30 -8.47 3.08
C GLU A 141 17.76 -9.61 3.98
N PHE A 142 18.14 -9.62 5.26
CA PHE A 142 17.68 -10.61 6.24
C PHE A 142 16.51 -10.12 7.06
N ASP A 143 16.11 -8.88 6.89
CA ASP A 143 15.10 -8.22 7.71
C ASP A 143 13.79 -8.08 6.94
N ALA A 144 12.72 -7.91 7.66
CA ALA A 144 11.40 -7.67 7.06
C ALA A 144 10.65 -6.59 7.82
N VAL A 145 9.81 -5.87 7.10
CA VAL A 145 8.89 -4.87 7.65
C VAL A 145 7.43 -5.32 7.45
N GLY A 146 6.57 -4.93 8.38
CA GLY A 146 5.13 -5.05 8.25
C GLY A 146 4.50 -3.78 7.68
N GLU A 147 3.18 -3.75 7.67
CA GLU A 147 2.36 -2.62 7.25
C GLU A 147 2.78 -1.31 7.95
N PRO A 148 3.05 -0.22 7.22
CA PRO A 148 3.33 1.08 7.82
C PRO A 148 2.03 1.78 8.21
N ILE A 149 1.89 2.17 9.48
CA ILE A 149 0.70 2.84 9.99
C ILE A 149 1.01 4.30 10.23
N PHE A 150 0.28 5.19 9.56
CA PHE A 150 0.43 6.63 9.75
C PHE A 150 -0.26 7.09 11.03
N VAL A 151 0.44 7.91 11.81
CA VAL A 151 -0.07 8.55 13.02
C VAL A 151 0.18 10.05 12.91
N PRO A 152 -0.86 10.87 12.84
CA PRO A 152 -0.68 12.32 12.74
C PRO A 152 -0.04 12.87 14.01
N LYS A 153 0.83 13.86 13.86
CA LYS A 153 1.51 14.55 14.97
C LYS A 153 0.53 15.22 15.94
N SER A 154 -0.60 15.65 15.41
CA SER A 154 -1.78 16.13 16.17
C SER A 154 -3.02 16.01 15.29
N LEU A 155 -4.21 16.16 15.87
CA LEU A 155 -5.47 16.14 15.09
C LEU A 155 -5.54 17.27 14.04
N SER A 156 -4.86 18.39 14.29
CA SER A 156 -4.80 19.55 13.39
C SER A 156 -3.55 19.59 12.52
N ALA A 157 -2.67 18.58 12.59
CA ALA A 157 -1.48 18.50 11.74
C ALA A 157 -1.87 18.44 10.26
N ASN A 158 -1.04 19.00 9.38
CA ASN A 158 -1.22 18.85 7.95
C ASN A 158 -1.06 17.37 7.54
N GLU A 159 -1.51 17.04 6.35
CA GLU A 159 -1.27 15.72 5.78
C GLU A 159 0.23 15.49 5.61
N GLY A 160 0.71 14.30 6.00
CA GLY A 160 2.13 13.98 6.02
C GLY A 160 2.87 14.37 7.30
N GLU A 161 2.40 15.39 8.04
CA GLU A 161 3.00 15.74 9.33
C GLU A 161 2.66 14.71 10.40
N GLY A 162 3.54 13.72 10.58
CA GLY A 162 3.26 12.62 11.48
C GLY A 162 4.37 11.62 11.55
N TYR A 163 4.00 10.43 11.97
CA TYR A 163 4.91 9.31 12.18
C TYR A 163 4.39 8.09 11.42
N LEU A 164 5.32 7.24 10.98
CA LEU A 164 4.99 5.89 10.52
C LEU A 164 5.46 4.89 11.56
N LEU A 165 4.57 4.00 11.94
CA LEU A 165 4.84 2.89 12.84
C LEU A 165 4.85 1.59 12.02
N SER A 166 5.91 0.80 12.13
CA SER A 166 5.96 -0.52 11.51
C SER A 166 6.66 -1.52 12.42
N LEU A 167 6.16 -2.76 12.43
CA LEU A 167 6.87 -3.87 13.03
C LEU A 167 7.96 -4.34 12.06
N ALA A 168 9.18 -4.45 12.55
CA ALA A 168 10.30 -5.02 11.81
C ALA A 168 10.76 -6.32 12.45
N PHE A 169 11.04 -7.32 11.62
CA PHE A 169 11.77 -8.52 12.02
C PHE A 169 13.23 -8.38 11.61
N LEU A 170 14.13 -8.46 12.58
CA LEU A 170 15.57 -8.40 12.39
C LEU A 170 16.11 -9.82 12.34
N GLY A 171 16.35 -10.33 11.13
CA GLY A 171 16.60 -11.75 10.89
C GLY A 171 17.87 -12.26 11.56
N GLN A 172 18.96 -11.50 11.51
CA GLN A 172 20.23 -11.89 12.16
C GLN A 172 20.14 -11.92 13.69
N GLU A 173 19.27 -11.10 14.26
CA GLU A 173 19.07 -11.03 15.71
C GLU A 173 17.91 -11.92 16.19
N ASN A 174 17.14 -12.49 15.25
CA ASN A 174 15.91 -13.25 15.49
C ASN A 174 14.97 -12.53 16.47
N ARG A 175 14.78 -11.22 16.25
CA ARG A 175 14.05 -10.31 17.13
C ARG A 175 13.10 -9.44 16.31
N SER A 176 12.04 -8.97 16.96
CA SER A 176 11.16 -7.95 16.39
C SER A 176 11.29 -6.64 17.15
N ASP A 177 11.28 -5.54 16.39
CA ASP A 177 11.25 -4.18 16.91
C ASP A 177 10.01 -3.46 16.37
N LEU A 178 9.41 -2.59 17.17
CA LEU A 178 8.51 -1.56 16.67
C LEU A 178 9.38 -0.36 16.27
N MET A 179 9.38 -0.02 14.99
CA MET A 179 10.10 1.13 14.45
C MET A 179 9.16 2.31 14.24
N ILE A 180 9.64 3.49 14.55
CA ILE A 180 8.93 4.76 14.37
C ILE A 180 9.78 5.66 13.49
N PHE A 181 9.18 6.12 12.39
CA PHE A 181 9.82 7.03 11.43
C PHE A 181 9.14 8.39 11.46
N ASP A 182 9.88 9.41 11.08
CA ASP A 182 9.30 10.68 10.66
C ASP A 182 8.69 10.50 9.26
N ALA A 183 7.38 10.70 9.12
CA ALA A 183 6.69 10.47 7.84
C ALA A 183 7.11 11.45 6.73
N GLU A 184 7.70 12.59 7.08
CA GLU A 184 8.21 13.60 6.14
C GLU A 184 9.65 13.29 5.66
N ASN A 185 10.35 12.32 6.31
CA ASN A 185 11.76 12.03 6.00
C ASN A 185 12.12 10.58 6.33
N ILE A 186 11.49 9.65 5.63
CA ILE A 186 11.63 8.21 5.88
C ILE A 186 13.05 7.73 5.63
N SER A 187 13.70 8.24 4.58
CA SER A 187 15.07 7.84 4.19
C SER A 187 16.12 8.11 5.27
N SER A 188 15.86 9.00 6.22
CA SER A 188 16.73 9.23 7.37
C SER A 188 16.71 8.07 8.38
N GLY A 189 15.82 7.12 8.20
CA GLY A 189 15.67 5.96 9.08
C GLY A 189 14.79 6.23 10.30
N PRO A 190 14.62 5.21 11.14
CA PRO A 190 13.74 5.32 12.30
C PRO A 190 14.27 6.29 13.36
N ILE A 191 13.41 7.20 13.80
CA ILE A 191 13.70 8.14 14.89
C ILE A 191 13.63 7.49 16.28
N ALA A 192 12.91 6.36 16.36
CA ALA A 192 12.85 5.55 17.59
C ALA A 192 12.62 4.08 17.25
N LYS A 193 13.09 3.20 18.17
CA LYS A 193 12.90 1.75 18.10
C LYS A 193 12.54 1.23 19.47
N ALA A 194 11.45 0.47 19.56
CA ALA A 194 11.10 -0.27 20.76
C ALA A 194 11.42 -1.76 20.54
N LYS A 195 12.43 -2.27 21.24
CA LYS A 195 12.80 -3.67 21.20
C LYS A 195 11.74 -4.51 21.89
N LEU A 196 11.18 -5.47 21.17
CA LEU A 196 10.18 -6.36 21.75
C LEU A 196 10.85 -7.53 22.45
N PRO A 197 10.27 -8.03 23.57
CA PRO A 197 10.88 -9.12 24.35
C PRO A 197 10.78 -10.49 23.68
N HIS A 198 10.08 -10.58 22.54
CA HIS A 198 9.88 -11.81 21.79
C HIS A 198 9.76 -11.50 20.29
N ARG A 199 9.95 -12.51 19.47
CA ARG A 199 9.67 -12.43 18.04
C ARG A 199 8.16 -12.32 17.82
N VAL A 200 7.74 -11.33 17.04
CA VAL A 200 6.37 -11.22 16.54
C VAL A 200 6.28 -11.98 15.21
N PRO A 201 5.36 -12.93 15.05
CA PRO A 201 5.10 -13.59 13.77
C PRO A 201 4.73 -12.58 12.67
N TYR A 202 4.93 -12.94 11.41
CA TYR A 202 4.39 -12.16 10.31
C TYR A 202 2.89 -11.98 10.48
N GLY A 203 2.47 -10.72 10.47
CA GLY A 203 1.08 -10.31 10.53
C GLY A 203 0.63 -9.72 9.21
N PHE A 204 -0.62 -9.24 9.19
CA PHE A 204 -1.17 -8.54 8.04
C PHE A 204 -1.41 -7.08 8.40
N HIS A 205 -2.43 -6.81 9.21
CA HIS A 205 -2.92 -5.47 9.48
C HIS A 205 -2.75 -5.06 10.93
N GLY A 206 -2.47 -3.78 11.09
CA GLY A 206 -2.52 -3.11 12.37
C GLY A 206 -3.31 -1.82 12.26
N ASN A 207 -3.51 -1.15 13.38
CA ASN A 207 -4.09 0.18 13.38
C ASN A 207 -3.64 0.98 14.59
N TRP A 208 -3.67 2.30 14.46
CA TRP A 208 -3.49 3.23 15.57
C TRP A 208 -4.86 3.69 16.07
N ARG A 209 -5.04 3.67 17.38
CA ARG A 209 -6.19 4.27 18.03
C ARG A 209 -5.70 5.32 19.01
N GLN A 210 -6.15 6.54 18.80
CA GLN A 210 -5.90 7.60 19.77
C GLN A 210 -6.68 7.31 21.07
N GLY A 211 -6.01 7.42 22.19
CA GLY A 211 -6.58 7.24 23.54
C GLY A 211 -7.41 8.44 23.97
#